data_91a3e679035589ef93735224230d7bd0
#
_entry.id   91a3e679035589ef93735224230d7bd0
#
_cell.length_a   1.000
_cell.length_b   1.000
_cell.length_c   1.000
_cell.angle_alpha   90.00
_cell.angle_beta   90.00
_cell.angle_gamma   90.00
#
_symmetry.space_group_name_H-M   'P 1'
#
loop_
_entity.id
_entity.type
_entity.pdbx_description
1 polymer ?
#
loop_
_entity_poly.entity_id
_entity_poly.type
_entity_poly.pdbx_seq_one_letter_code
_entity_poly.pdbx_strand_id
1 'polypeptide(L)'
;MSSTNLDLLAAADPIVAELISSELQRQRDHLELIASENFTSAAVLAAQGSVLTNKYAEGLPGKRYYGGCEYIDRVEQLAIDRVKQLFGAAHANVQPHSGAQANFAVFMTLLEPGDAIMGMDLSHGGHLTHGSPVNFSGKWFKVHHYGVNPQTEQLDYDQIRELALQHRPKLLICGYSAYPRIIDFEKFRAIADEVGAYLLADIAHIAGLVATGLHPNPIPYCDVVTTTTHKTLRGPRGGLILTRDPELGKKLDKSVFPGSQGGPLEHVIAAKAVAFGEALQPQFKTYAAQVIENAKAMAAQLQNRGFKLVSNGTENHLMLVDLRCIGMTGKEGDRLLGETNITANKNTVPFDTESPFVTSGIRLGSPAMTTRGMETAEFTEIANIIADRLLHPQDDAVAQDCRRRVAALCDRFPLYPHLSIPVPALA
;
A
#
# COMPACT_ATOMS: atom_id res chain seq x y z
N MET A 1 -10.53 18.24 4.11
CA MET A 1 -11.47 18.99 4.98
C MET A 1 -11.18 20.46 4.84
N SER A 2 -12.16 21.33 4.95
CA SER A 2 -11.94 22.77 5.14
C SER A 2 -11.90 23.07 6.66
N SER A 3 -11.38 24.25 7.05
CA SER A 3 -11.47 24.73 8.44
C SER A 3 -12.92 24.67 8.95
N THR A 4 -13.88 24.98 8.09
CA THR A 4 -15.32 24.88 8.36
C THR A 4 -15.79 23.47 8.79
N ASN A 5 -15.16 22.40 8.28
CA ASN A 5 -15.57 21.04 8.65
C ASN A 5 -15.10 20.66 10.06
N LEU A 6 -13.92 21.12 10.50
CA LEU A 6 -13.45 20.91 11.88
C LEU A 6 -14.27 21.74 12.88
N ASP A 7 -14.68 22.98 12.50
CA ASP A 7 -15.54 23.80 13.34
C ASP A 7 -16.92 23.16 13.52
N LEU A 8 -17.50 22.56 12.47
CA LEU A 8 -18.77 21.82 12.55
C LEU A 8 -18.63 20.58 13.45
N LEU A 9 -17.51 19.85 13.36
CA LEU A 9 -17.23 18.72 14.22
C LEU A 9 -17.08 19.15 15.68
N ALA A 10 -16.33 20.25 15.93
CA ALA A 10 -16.12 20.76 17.28
C ALA A 10 -17.44 21.18 17.95
N ALA A 11 -18.38 21.72 17.17
CA ALA A 11 -19.71 22.07 17.66
C ALA A 11 -20.61 20.84 17.93
N ALA A 12 -20.45 19.76 17.14
CA ALA A 12 -21.27 18.55 17.26
C ALA A 12 -20.68 17.52 18.25
N ASP A 13 -19.38 17.31 18.19
CA ASP A 13 -18.63 16.36 19.03
C ASP A 13 -17.20 16.87 19.25
N PRO A 14 -16.96 17.62 20.31
CA PRO A 14 -15.66 18.20 20.62
C PRO A 14 -14.58 17.15 20.85
N ILE A 15 -14.92 15.95 21.36
CA ILE A 15 -13.94 14.89 21.60
C ILE A 15 -13.41 14.35 20.28
N VAL A 16 -14.28 14.04 19.33
CA VAL A 16 -13.88 13.58 18.00
C VAL A 16 -13.09 14.65 17.28
N ALA A 17 -13.48 15.92 17.37
CA ALA A 17 -12.75 17.04 16.77
C ALA A 17 -11.33 17.18 17.35
N GLU A 18 -11.16 17.04 18.66
CA GLU A 18 -9.87 17.05 19.36
C GLU A 18 -8.97 15.90 18.89
N LEU A 19 -9.49 14.67 18.84
CA LEU A 19 -8.73 13.50 18.38
C LEU A 19 -8.27 13.62 16.93
N ILE A 20 -9.12 14.12 16.03
CA ILE A 20 -8.75 14.37 14.63
C ILE A 20 -7.69 15.47 14.54
N SER A 21 -7.82 16.53 15.35
CA SER A 21 -6.85 17.62 15.40
C SER A 21 -5.48 17.14 15.92
N SER A 22 -5.50 16.29 16.94
CA SER A 22 -4.29 15.68 17.51
C SER A 22 -3.59 14.76 16.49
N GLU A 23 -4.36 13.97 15.73
CA GLU A 23 -3.79 13.14 14.66
C GLU A 23 -3.22 14.00 13.51
N LEU A 24 -3.90 15.09 13.13
CA LEU A 24 -3.36 16.03 12.15
C LEU A 24 -2.03 16.63 12.63
N GLN A 25 -1.94 17.01 13.92
CA GLN A 25 -0.71 17.54 14.49
C GLN A 25 0.39 16.48 14.51
N ARG A 26 0.08 15.23 14.92
CA ARG A 26 1.03 14.12 14.86
C ARG A 26 1.57 13.92 13.44
N GLN A 27 0.71 13.90 12.43
CA GLN A 27 1.14 13.75 11.02
C GLN A 27 2.02 14.92 10.55
N ARG A 28 1.80 16.13 11.07
CA ARG A 28 2.65 17.31 10.78
C ARG A 28 4.03 17.20 11.38
N ASP A 29 4.11 16.72 12.62
CA ASP A 29 5.35 16.71 13.43
C ASP A 29 6.21 15.47 13.19
N HIS A 30 5.71 14.47 12.45
CA HIS A 30 6.41 13.21 12.22
C HIS A 30 6.87 13.07 10.77
N LEU A 31 7.98 12.34 10.59
CA LEU A 31 8.39 11.78 9.32
C LEU A 31 7.70 10.42 9.15
N GLU A 32 6.74 10.34 8.24
CA GLU A 32 5.98 9.12 7.95
C GLU A 32 6.73 8.25 6.93
N LEU A 33 7.34 7.18 7.39
CA LEU A 33 8.14 6.28 6.56
C LEU A 33 7.53 4.86 6.44
N ILE A 34 6.29 4.66 6.92
CA ILE A 34 5.57 3.41 6.66
C ILE A 34 5.30 3.30 5.16
N ALA A 35 5.87 2.29 4.51
CA ALA A 35 5.84 2.13 3.05
C ALA A 35 4.43 1.99 2.45
N SER A 36 3.44 1.63 3.27
CA SER A 36 2.03 1.49 2.88
C SER A 36 1.18 2.73 3.18
N GLU A 37 1.79 3.83 3.64
CA GLU A 37 1.09 5.08 3.94
C GLU A 37 1.44 6.18 2.95
N ASN A 38 0.50 7.11 2.79
CA ASN A 38 0.65 8.29 1.95
C ASN A 38 -0.35 9.37 2.40
N PHE A 39 -0.12 10.60 1.98
CA PHE A 39 -1.03 11.71 2.21
C PHE A 39 -1.85 11.98 0.95
N THR A 40 -3.17 11.94 1.06
CA THR A 40 -4.06 12.23 -0.06
C THR A 40 -4.18 13.74 -0.30
N SER A 41 -4.65 14.13 -1.48
CA SER A 41 -4.94 15.54 -1.77
C SER A 41 -6.16 16.05 -0.97
N ALA A 42 -6.25 17.37 -0.82
CA ALA A 42 -7.43 17.99 -0.23
C ALA A 42 -8.72 17.69 -1.02
N ALA A 43 -8.62 17.52 -2.34
CA ALA A 43 -9.75 17.14 -3.19
C ALA A 43 -10.25 15.72 -2.90
N VAL A 44 -9.34 14.77 -2.66
CA VAL A 44 -9.68 13.40 -2.24
C VAL A 44 -10.37 13.42 -0.87
N LEU A 45 -9.85 14.18 0.11
CA LEU A 45 -10.49 14.34 1.42
C LEU A 45 -11.88 14.97 1.32
N ALA A 46 -12.06 15.97 0.47
CA ALA A 46 -13.36 16.63 0.25
C ALA A 46 -14.39 15.67 -0.37
N ALA A 47 -13.98 14.86 -1.36
CA ALA A 47 -14.86 13.85 -1.96
C ALA A 47 -15.26 12.77 -0.94
N GLN A 48 -14.34 12.36 -0.08
CA GLN A 48 -14.57 11.40 0.99
C GLN A 48 -15.62 11.89 2.01
N GLY A 49 -15.65 13.18 2.33
CA GLY A 49 -16.61 13.80 3.23
C GLY A 49 -17.87 14.32 2.54
N SER A 50 -18.24 13.80 1.36
CA SER A 50 -19.37 14.28 0.57
C SER A 50 -20.70 13.64 0.96
N VAL A 51 -21.81 14.25 0.48
CA VAL A 51 -23.20 13.74 0.65
C VAL A 51 -23.44 12.37 0.00
N LEU A 52 -22.53 11.89 -0.83
CA LEU A 52 -22.63 10.57 -1.45
C LEU A 52 -22.65 9.42 -0.43
N THR A 53 -22.18 9.67 0.79
CA THR A 53 -22.31 8.73 1.92
C THR A 53 -23.75 8.38 2.25
N ASN A 54 -24.72 9.24 1.92
CA ASN A 54 -26.14 9.04 2.24
C ASN A 54 -26.84 8.06 1.28
N LYS A 55 -26.21 7.72 0.14
CA LYS A 55 -26.89 6.97 -0.94
C LYS A 55 -26.65 5.49 -0.86
N TYR A 56 -27.73 4.72 -0.81
CA TYR A 56 -27.70 3.27 -0.95
C TYR A 56 -27.80 2.87 -2.43
N ALA A 57 -26.78 2.18 -2.98
CA ALA A 57 -26.62 1.96 -4.42
C ALA A 57 -26.17 0.53 -4.78
N GLU A 58 -26.83 -0.49 -4.19
CA GLU A 58 -26.54 -1.91 -4.54
C GLU A 58 -26.71 -2.15 -6.04
N GLY A 59 -25.83 -2.95 -6.59
CA GLY A 59 -25.72 -3.23 -8.02
C GLY A 59 -24.53 -2.51 -8.66
N LEU A 60 -24.59 -2.35 -9.96
CA LEU A 60 -23.57 -1.71 -10.80
C LEU A 60 -24.18 -0.51 -11.55
N PRO A 61 -23.36 0.40 -12.12
CA PRO A 61 -23.86 1.50 -12.95
C PRO A 61 -24.87 1.02 -14.01
N GLY A 62 -26.03 1.67 -14.07
CA GLY A 62 -27.14 1.31 -14.96
C GLY A 62 -27.91 0.03 -14.58
N LYS A 63 -27.53 -0.65 -13.50
CA LYS A 63 -28.15 -1.90 -13.02
C LYS A 63 -28.29 -1.91 -11.50
N ARG A 64 -28.88 -0.84 -10.95
CA ARG A 64 -29.08 -0.68 -9.50
C ARG A 64 -30.39 -1.32 -9.05
N TYR A 65 -30.39 -1.74 -7.79
CA TYR A 65 -31.60 -2.26 -7.11
C TYR A 65 -32.41 -1.12 -6.49
N TYR A 66 -31.88 0.12 -6.46
CA TYR A 66 -32.49 1.29 -5.85
C TYR A 66 -32.63 2.44 -6.85
N GLY A 67 -33.67 3.28 -6.69
CA GLY A 67 -33.85 4.49 -7.48
C GLY A 67 -32.91 5.63 -7.02
N GLY A 68 -32.88 6.72 -7.81
CA GLY A 68 -32.11 7.93 -7.51
C GLY A 68 -30.60 7.76 -7.63
N CYS A 69 -30.12 6.89 -8.53
CA CYS A 69 -28.70 6.59 -8.72
C CYS A 69 -28.08 7.26 -9.94
N GLU A 70 -28.76 8.16 -10.62
CA GLU A 70 -28.32 8.77 -11.87
C GLU A 70 -26.96 9.50 -11.76
N TYR A 71 -26.67 10.15 -10.64
CA TYR A 71 -25.38 10.81 -10.40
C TYR A 71 -24.35 9.83 -9.83
N ILE A 72 -24.76 8.89 -9.00
CA ILE A 72 -23.95 7.79 -8.48
C ILE A 72 -23.37 6.96 -9.62
N ASP A 73 -24.22 6.57 -10.58
CA ASP A 73 -23.80 5.81 -11.77
C ASP A 73 -22.72 6.56 -12.57
N ARG A 74 -22.84 7.87 -12.70
CA ARG A 74 -21.86 8.70 -13.41
C ARG A 74 -20.53 8.78 -12.64
N VAL A 75 -20.58 8.87 -11.32
CA VAL A 75 -19.38 8.91 -10.46
C VAL A 75 -18.64 7.58 -10.52
N GLU A 76 -19.36 6.47 -10.33
CA GLU A 76 -18.75 5.13 -10.37
C GLU A 76 -18.22 4.80 -11.77
N GLN A 77 -18.99 5.11 -12.83
CA GLN A 77 -18.52 4.90 -14.20
C GLN A 77 -17.25 5.73 -14.50
N LEU A 78 -17.19 6.98 -14.03
CA LEU A 78 -15.99 7.81 -14.18
C LEU A 78 -14.77 7.19 -13.48
N ALA A 79 -14.95 6.60 -12.29
CA ALA A 79 -13.88 5.90 -11.58
C ALA A 79 -13.41 4.67 -12.36
N ILE A 80 -14.35 3.89 -12.90
CA ILE A 80 -14.09 2.72 -13.74
C ILE A 80 -13.30 3.12 -14.99
N ASP A 81 -13.75 4.15 -15.71
CA ASP A 81 -13.11 4.58 -16.96
C ASP A 81 -11.68 5.09 -16.71
N ARG A 82 -11.48 5.90 -15.68
CA ARG A 82 -10.17 6.42 -15.31
C ARG A 82 -9.19 5.31 -14.91
N VAL A 83 -9.62 4.35 -14.11
CA VAL A 83 -8.72 3.27 -13.67
C VAL A 83 -8.42 2.30 -14.81
N LYS A 84 -9.36 2.04 -15.71
CA LYS A 84 -9.10 1.28 -16.95
C LYS A 84 -8.05 1.99 -17.81
N GLN A 85 -8.14 3.30 -17.95
CA GLN A 85 -7.15 4.10 -18.69
C GLN A 85 -5.77 4.05 -18.02
N LEU A 86 -5.69 4.16 -16.69
CA LEU A 86 -4.43 4.13 -15.93
C LEU A 86 -3.65 2.84 -16.13
N PHE A 87 -4.32 1.69 -16.12
CA PHE A 87 -3.68 0.39 -16.14
C PHE A 87 -3.78 -0.34 -17.49
N GLY A 88 -4.57 0.16 -18.43
CA GLY A 88 -4.82 -0.52 -19.70
C GLY A 88 -5.70 -1.77 -19.55
N ALA A 89 -6.57 -1.81 -18.55
CA ALA A 89 -7.47 -2.93 -18.29
C ALA A 89 -8.75 -2.86 -19.16
N ALA A 90 -9.28 -4.02 -19.58
CA ALA A 90 -10.54 -4.09 -20.31
C ALA A 90 -11.75 -3.97 -19.36
N HIS A 91 -11.62 -4.46 -18.12
CA HIS A 91 -12.65 -4.41 -17.08
C HIS A 91 -12.07 -3.99 -15.74
N ALA A 92 -12.86 -3.25 -14.95
CA ALA A 92 -12.52 -2.82 -13.61
C ALA A 92 -13.73 -2.83 -12.69
N ASN A 93 -13.53 -3.29 -11.43
CA ASN A 93 -14.50 -3.13 -10.35
C ASN A 93 -13.87 -2.23 -9.28
N VAL A 94 -14.53 -1.11 -8.96
CA VAL A 94 -14.06 -0.08 -8.02
C VAL A 94 -14.74 -0.16 -6.65
N GLN A 95 -15.66 -1.12 -6.45
CA GLN A 95 -16.45 -1.26 -5.23
C GLN A 95 -15.73 -1.93 -4.04
N PRO A 96 -14.66 -2.75 -4.19
CA PRO A 96 -14.03 -3.36 -3.03
C PRO A 96 -13.64 -2.32 -1.97
N HIS A 97 -14.04 -2.56 -0.70
CA HIS A 97 -13.79 -1.66 0.41
C HIS A 97 -12.30 -1.66 0.83
N SER A 98 -11.58 -2.74 0.52
CA SER A 98 -10.15 -2.88 0.80
C SER A 98 -9.49 -3.83 -0.21
N GLY A 99 -8.14 -3.84 -0.25
CA GLY A 99 -7.38 -4.83 -1.01
C GLY A 99 -7.68 -6.27 -0.56
N ALA A 100 -7.87 -6.49 0.74
CA ALA A 100 -8.22 -7.80 1.27
C ALA A 100 -9.58 -8.29 0.73
N GLN A 101 -10.58 -7.41 0.60
CA GLN A 101 -11.88 -7.77 0.01
C GLN A 101 -11.80 -7.93 -1.51
N ALA A 102 -10.94 -7.18 -2.19
CA ALA A 102 -10.66 -7.42 -3.60
C ALA A 102 -10.07 -8.82 -3.81
N ASN A 103 -9.07 -9.22 -3.03
CA ASN A 103 -8.50 -10.56 -3.07
C ASN A 103 -9.55 -11.62 -2.71
N PHE A 104 -10.36 -11.38 -1.69
CA PHE A 104 -11.45 -12.30 -1.30
C PHE A 104 -12.43 -12.56 -2.46
N ALA A 105 -12.86 -11.52 -3.17
CA ALA A 105 -13.76 -11.66 -4.32
C ALA A 105 -13.10 -12.44 -5.47
N VAL A 106 -11.80 -12.26 -5.71
CA VAL A 106 -11.03 -13.04 -6.69
C VAL A 106 -10.99 -14.51 -6.31
N PHE A 107 -10.69 -14.82 -5.04
CA PHE A 107 -10.67 -16.20 -4.54
C PHE A 107 -12.04 -16.87 -4.68
N MET A 108 -13.12 -16.18 -4.31
CA MET A 108 -14.50 -16.68 -4.52
C MET A 108 -14.87 -16.91 -5.98
N THR A 109 -14.25 -16.18 -6.91
CA THR A 109 -14.52 -16.31 -8.35
C THR A 109 -13.81 -17.52 -8.95
N LEU A 110 -12.57 -17.76 -8.53
CA LEU A 110 -11.64 -18.67 -9.20
C LEU A 110 -11.50 -20.02 -8.51
N LEU A 111 -11.85 -20.11 -7.23
CA LEU A 111 -11.49 -21.23 -6.37
C LEU A 111 -12.69 -21.79 -5.62
N GLU A 112 -12.60 -23.08 -5.27
CA GLU A 112 -13.44 -23.73 -4.30
C GLU A 112 -12.64 -24.00 -2.99
N PRO A 113 -13.29 -24.04 -1.81
CA PRO A 113 -12.60 -24.40 -0.57
C PRO A 113 -11.84 -25.73 -0.70
N GLY A 114 -10.57 -25.73 -0.29
CA GLY A 114 -9.67 -26.87 -0.42
C GLY A 114 -8.79 -26.86 -1.67
N ASP A 115 -9.04 -25.99 -2.64
CA ASP A 115 -8.15 -25.81 -3.79
C ASP A 115 -6.74 -25.41 -3.35
N ALA A 116 -5.72 -25.80 -4.10
CA ALA A 116 -4.34 -25.43 -3.84
C ALA A 116 -4.05 -24.01 -4.36
N ILE A 117 -3.42 -23.20 -3.54
CA ILE A 117 -2.90 -21.87 -3.90
C ILE A 117 -1.41 -21.78 -3.61
N MET A 118 -0.70 -20.94 -4.34
CA MET A 118 0.72 -20.68 -4.09
C MET A 118 1.01 -19.18 -4.11
N GLY A 119 1.63 -18.68 -3.05
CA GLY A 119 2.00 -17.27 -2.88
C GLY A 119 3.30 -17.14 -2.10
N MET A 120 3.86 -15.92 -2.04
CA MET A 120 5.06 -15.67 -1.25
C MET A 120 4.77 -15.82 0.26
N ASP A 121 5.70 -16.45 0.97
CA ASP A 121 5.66 -16.53 2.43
C ASP A 121 5.60 -15.13 3.06
N LEU A 122 4.80 -15.00 4.12
CA LEU A 122 4.62 -13.73 4.82
C LEU A 122 5.95 -13.22 5.39
N SER A 123 6.81 -14.10 5.88
CA SER A 123 8.13 -13.76 6.43
C SER A 123 9.11 -13.26 5.37
N HIS A 124 8.88 -13.57 4.09
CA HIS A 124 9.68 -13.13 2.96
C HIS A 124 9.10 -11.90 2.23
N GLY A 125 8.00 -11.34 2.75
CA GLY A 125 7.39 -10.13 2.20
C GLY A 125 6.03 -10.32 1.54
N GLY A 126 5.40 -11.50 1.65
CA GLY A 126 4.03 -11.77 1.21
C GLY A 126 3.00 -10.90 1.95
N HIS A 127 1.72 -11.06 1.58
CA HIS A 127 0.61 -10.40 2.26
C HIS A 127 -0.23 -11.43 3.04
N LEU A 128 -0.94 -11.00 4.09
CA LEU A 128 -1.82 -11.88 4.87
C LEU A 128 -2.82 -12.66 3.99
N THR A 129 -3.38 -12.02 2.96
CA THR A 129 -4.34 -12.65 2.05
C THR A 129 -3.71 -13.60 1.02
N HIS A 130 -2.38 -13.83 1.07
CA HIS A 130 -1.69 -14.76 0.18
C HIS A 130 -1.46 -16.13 0.83
N GLY A 131 -2.29 -16.51 1.80
CA GLY A 131 -2.24 -17.83 2.41
C GLY A 131 -1.84 -17.87 3.89
N SER A 132 -1.78 -16.72 4.58
CA SER A 132 -1.47 -16.72 6.02
C SER A 132 -2.48 -17.53 6.82
N PRO A 133 -2.05 -18.40 7.76
CA PRO A 133 -2.95 -19.28 8.54
C PRO A 133 -4.01 -18.55 9.35
N VAL A 134 -3.78 -17.28 9.70
CA VAL A 134 -4.74 -16.47 10.45
C VAL A 134 -5.78 -15.78 9.55
N ASN A 135 -5.58 -15.81 8.23
CA ASN A 135 -6.46 -15.20 7.24
C ASN A 135 -7.38 -16.23 6.60
N PHE A 136 -8.49 -15.80 5.97
CA PHE A 136 -9.41 -16.67 5.24
C PHE A 136 -8.66 -17.52 4.20
N SER A 137 -7.67 -16.94 3.52
CA SER A 137 -6.89 -17.61 2.47
C SER A 137 -6.11 -18.83 2.98
N GLY A 138 -5.58 -18.75 4.21
CA GLY A 138 -4.91 -19.90 4.85
C GLY A 138 -5.86 -20.87 5.55
N LYS A 139 -7.11 -20.46 5.84
CA LYS A 139 -8.10 -21.31 6.49
C LYS A 139 -8.92 -22.17 5.51
N TRP A 140 -9.15 -21.66 4.31
CA TRP A 140 -10.05 -22.30 3.34
C TRP A 140 -9.32 -23.02 2.22
N PHE A 141 -8.05 -22.71 1.98
CA PHE A 141 -7.28 -23.23 0.85
C PHE A 141 -6.07 -24.03 1.31
N LYS A 142 -5.61 -24.93 0.44
CA LYS A 142 -4.36 -25.67 0.65
C LYS A 142 -3.22 -24.78 0.18
N VAL A 143 -2.49 -24.21 1.13
CA VAL A 143 -1.46 -23.21 0.85
C VAL A 143 -0.09 -23.83 0.65
N HIS A 144 0.59 -23.39 -0.40
CA HIS A 144 2.01 -23.61 -0.64
C HIS A 144 2.71 -22.28 -0.74
N HIS A 145 3.90 -22.17 -0.17
CA HIS A 145 4.66 -20.92 -0.18
C HIS A 145 5.92 -21.05 -1.00
N TYR A 146 6.27 -19.97 -1.71
CA TYR A 146 7.61 -19.74 -2.20
C TYR A 146 8.24 -18.57 -1.44
N GLY A 147 9.58 -18.49 -1.50
CA GLY A 147 10.35 -17.42 -0.85
C GLY A 147 11.29 -16.73 -1.82
N VAL A 148 12.28 -16.08 -1.24
CA VAL A 148 13.41 -15.50 -1.98
C VAL A 148 14.63 -16.41 -1.89
N ASN A 149 15.55 -16.28 -2.83
CA ASN A 149 16.82 -17.00 -2.81
C ASN A 149 17.65 -16.57 -1.58
N PRO A 150 18.22 -17.51 -0.81
CA PRO A 150 18.91 -17.20 0.45
C PRO A 150 20.22 -16.40 0.27
N GLN A 151 20.84 -16.44 -0.91
CA GLN A 151 22.08 -15.72 -1.19
C GLN A 151 21.82 -14.31 -1.71
N THR A 152 20.83 -14.15 -2.60
CA THR A 152 20.54 -12.85 -3.26
C THR A 152 19.41 -12.08 -2.60
N GLU A 153 18.58 -12.76 -1.78
CA GLU A 153 17.35 -12.25 -1.20
C GLU A 153 16.37 -11.71 -2.27
N GLN A 154 16.45 -12.24 -3.49
CA GLN A 154 15.59 -11.92 -4.63
C GLN A 154 14.75 -13.13 -5.05
N LEU A 155 13.70 -12.90 -5.85
CA LEU A 155 12.88 -13.96 -6.43
C LEU A 155 13.73 -14.92 -7.26
N ASP A 156 13.56 -16.20 -7.01
CA ASP A 156 14.14 -17.29 -7.77
C ASP A 156 13.03 -17.95 -8.59
N TYR A 157 12.92 -17.54 -9.85
CA TYR A 157 11.85 -18.01 -10.74
C TYR A 157 11.97 -19.50 -11.07
N ASP A 158 13.17 -20.07 -11.06
CA ASP A 158 13.37 -21.50 -11.28
C ASP A 158 12.84 -22.29 -10.06
N GLN A 159 13.15 -21.85 -8.84
CA GLN A 159 12.59 -22.43 -7.63
C GLN A 159 11.04 -22.30 -7.60
N ILE A 160 10.50 -21.14 -7.98
CA ILE A 160 9.05 -20.94 -8.03
C ILE A 160 8.40 -21.90 -9.03
N ARG A 161 9.03 -22.11 -10.19
CA ARG A 161 8.59 -23.06 -11.21
C ARG A 161 8.61 -24.50 -10.69
N GLU A 162 9.69 -24.94 -10.04
CA GLU A 162 9.78 -26.27 -9.45
C GLU A 162 8.68 -26.52 -8.42
N LEU A 163 8.45 -25.58 -7.51
CA LEU A 163 7.37 -25.65 -6.53
C LEU A 163 5.98 -25.68 -7.20
N ALA A 164 5.76 -24.89 -8.25
CA ALA A 164 4.51 -24.89 -8.99
C ALA A 164 4.25 -26.24 -9.68
N LEU A 165 5.27 -26.85 -10.28
CA LEU A 165 5.19 -28.19 -10.88
C LEU A 165 4.90 -29.27 -9.84
N GLN A 166 5.53 -29.17 -8.67
CA GLN A 166 5.34 -30.12 -7.57
C GLN A 166 3.92 -30.05 -6.98
N HIS A 167 3.41 -28.84 -6.75
CA HIS A 167 2.19 -28.62 -5.99
C HIS A 167 0.94 -28.38 -6.83
N ARG A 168 1.11 -28.09 -8.13
CA ARG A 168 0.03 -27.84 -9.09
C ARG A 168 -1.06 -26.93 -8.54
N PRO A 169 -0.72 -25.70 -8.09
CA PRO A 169 -1.71 -24.78 -7.54
C PRO A 169 -2.75 -24.40 -8.62
N LYS A 170 -3.98 -24.19 -8.21
CA LYS A 170 -5.03 -23.62 -9.07
C LYS A 170 -4.91 -22.11 -9.22
N LEU A 171 -4.30 -21.45 -8.23
CA LEU A 171 -3.99 -20.01 -8.24
C LEU A 171 -2.54 -19.78 -7.84
N LEU A 172 -1.79 -19.12 -8.71
CA LEU A 172 -0.47 -18.55 -8.42
C LEU A 172 -0.61 -17.06 -8.14
N ILE A 173 -0.04 -16.59 -7.03
CA ILE A 173 -0.16 -15.20 -6.57
C ILE A 173 1.22 -14.56 -6.60
N CYS A 174 1.35 -13.42 -7.27
CA CYS A 174 2.53 -12.55 -7.24
C CYS A 174 2.15 -11.15 -6.76
N GLY A 175 3.17 -10.35 -6.40
CA GLY A 175 2.97 -9.06 -5.74
C GLY A 175 3.14 -9.17 -4.23
N TYR A 176 3.67 -8.11 -3.59
CA TYR A 176 4.27 -8.24 -2.26
C TYR A 176 4.08 -6.98 -1.42
N SER A 177 4.12 -7.17 -0.10
CA SER A 177 4.06 -6.08 0.88
C SER A 177 5.43 -5.52 1.23
N ALA A 178 6.50 -6.31 1.04
CA ALA A 178 7.84 -5.97 1.51
C ALA A 178 8.96 -6.49 0.58
N TYR A 179 8.76 -6.45 -0.72
CA TYR A 179 9.76 -6.83 -1.72
C TYR A 179 10.29 -5.59 -2.45
N PRO A 180 11.59 -5.27 -2.34
CA PRO A 180 12.12 -4.01 -2.85
C PRO A 180 12.58 -4.04 -4.32
N ARG A 181 12.39 -5.14 -5.06
CA ARG A 181 12.87 -5.33 -6.42
C ARG A 181 11.74 -5.36 -7.45
N ILE A 182 12.11 -5.26 -8.72
CA ILE A 182 11.19 -5.39 -9.85
C ILE A 182 10.64 -6.82 -9.93
N ILE A 183 9.37 -6.93 -10.31
CA ILE A 183 8.66 -8.20 -10.52
C ILE A 183 8.56 -8.46 -12.01
N ASP A 184 8.99 -9.63 -12.45
CA ASP A 184 8.84 -10.11 -13.82
C ASP A 184 7.54 -10.90 -13.95
N PHE A 185 6.47 -10.23 -14.38
CA PHE A 185 5.16 -10.83 -14.53
C PHE A 185 5.09 -11.82 -15.72
N GLU A 186 5.95 -11.67 -16.73
CA GLU A 186 6.01 -12.58 -17.86
C GLU A 186 6.52 -13.95 -17.44
N LYS A 187 7.55 -14.00 -16.59
CA LYS A 187 8.02 -15.26 -16.01
C LYS A 187 6.96 -15.94 -15.15
N PHE A 188 6.22 -15.18 -14.35
CA PHE A 188 5.09 -15.73 -13.60
C PHE A 188 4.01 -16.29 -14.50
N ARG A 189 3.69 -15.62 -15.63
CA ARG A 189 2.73 -16.12 -16.62
C ARG A 189 3.20 -17.45 -17.20
N ALA A 190 4.46 -17.55 -17.61
CA ALA A 190 5.01 -18.79 -18.16
C ALA A 190 4.90 -19.96 -17.16
N ILE A 191 5.22 -19.71 -15.88
CA ILE A 191 5.07 -20.72 -14.82
C ILE A 191 3.60 -21.12 -14.63
N ALA A 192 2.69 -20.16 -14.58
CA ALA A 192 1.27 -20.43 -14.40
C ALA A 192 0.68 -21.21 -15.57
N ASP A 193 1.08 -20.90 -16.81
CA ASP A 193 0.66 -21.65 -18.02
C ASP A 193 1.14 -23.08 -17.98
N GLU A 194 2.38 -23.35 -17.55
CA GLU A 194 2.94 -24.70 -17.48
C GLU A 194 2.18 -25.62 -16.52
N VAL A 195 1.58 -25.05 -15.46
CA VAL A 195 0.81 -25.82 -14.47
C VAL A 195 -0.70 -25.70 -14.63
N GLY A 196 -1.18 -24.85 -15.54
CA GLY A 196 -2.60 -24.59 -15.78
C GLY A 196 -3.26 -23.78 -14.65
N ALA A 197 -2.49 -22.93 -13.97
CA ALA A 197 -2.97 -22.08 -12.88
C ALA A 197 -3.51 -20.74 -13.37
N TYR A 198 -4.49 -20.18 -12.67
CA TYR A 198 -4.75 -18.74 -12.73
C TYR A 198 -3.58 -17.95 -12.15
N LEU A 199 -3.33 -16.75 -12.68
CA LEU A 199 -2.31 -15.83 -12.16
C LEU A 199 -2.96 -14.57 -11.64
N LEU A 200 -2.81 -14.32 -10.33
CA LEU A 200 -3.22 -13.10 -9.64
C LEU A 200 -2.00 -12.25 -9.34
N ALA A 201 -2.02 -10.98 -9.77
CA ALA A 201 -1.05 -9.98 -9.30
C ALA A 201 -1.71 -9.02 -8.30
N ASP A 202 -1.26 -9.05 -7.05
CA ASP A 202 -1.58 -8.05 -6.04
C ASP A 202 -0.53 -6.94 -6.08
N ILE A 203 -0.84 -5.83 -6.76
CA ILE A 203 0.08 -4.69 -6.94
C ILE A 203 -0.16 -3.58 -5.92
N ALA A 204 -0.80 -3.87 -4.80
CA ALA A 204 -1.19 -2.86 -3.82
C ALA A 204 -0.05 -1.90 -3.44
N HIS A 205 1.17 -2.39 -3.29
CA HIS A 205 2.32 -1.57 -2.93
C HIS A 205 2.87 -0.73 -4.09
N ILE A 206 2.83 -1.26 -5.30
CA ILE A 206 3.49 -0.66 -6.47
C ILE A 206 2.51 -0.02 -7.47
N ALA A 207 1.21 0.07 -7.15
CA ALA A 207 0.19 0.50 -8.11
C ALA A 207 0.47 1.87 -8.74
N GLY A 208 0.96 2.84 -7.96
CA GLY A 208 1.33 4.15 -8.48
C GLY A 208 2.52 4.09 -9.46
N LEU A 209 3.45 3.18 -9.23
CA LEU A 209 4.61 2.97 -10.11
C LEU A 209 4.18 2.26 -11.41
N VAL A 210 3.29 1.27 -11.31
CA VAL A 210 2.70 0.58 -12.48
C VAL A 210 1.88 1.56 -13.32
N ALA A 211 1.02 2.37 -12.70
CA ALA A 211 0.18 3.36 -13.37
C ALA A 211 0.98 4.40 -14.19
N THR A 212 2.22 4.67 -13.79
CA THR A 212 3.12 5.63 -14.44
C THR A 212 4.14 4.99 -15.39
N GLY A 213 4.13 3.66 -15.52
CA GLY A 213 5.07 2.91 -16.35
C GLY A 213 6.50 2.82 -15.78
N LEU A 214 6.66 3.11 -14.47
CA LEU A 214 7.95 3.02 -13.75
C LEU A 214 8.18 1.63 -13.12
N HIS A 215 7.19 0.76 -13.20
CA HIS A 215 7.27 -0.67 -12.91
C HIS A 215 6.50 -1.42 -14.01
N PRO A 216 6.91 -2.64 -14.39
CA PRO A 216 6.20 -3.46 -15.36
C PRO A 216 4.70 -3.58 -15.04
N ASN A 217 3.87 -3.52 -16.08
CA ASN A 217 2.43 -3.65 -15.95
C ASN A 217 2.00 -5.13 -15.99
N PRO A 218 1.30 -5.66 -14.97
CA PRO A 218 0.85 -7.05 -14.94
C PRO A 218 -0.35 -7.36 -15.85
N ILE A 219 -1.13 -6.35 -16.28
CA ILE A 219 -2.38 -6.57 -17.06
C ILE A 219 -2.19 -7.47 -18.29
N PRO A 220 -1.14 -7.36 -19.09
CA PRO A 220 -0.94 -8.24 -20.25
C PRO A 220 -0.72 -9.71 -19.88
N TYR A 221 -0.25 -9.99 -18.69
CA TYR A 221 0.22 -11.31 -18.26
C TYR A 221 -0.73 -12.01 -17.28
N CYS A 222 -1.42 -11.26 -16.41
CA CYS A 222 -2.22 -11.82 -15.33
C CYS A 222 -3.70 -11.98 -15.72
N ASP A 223 -4.35 -12.99 -15.17
CA ASP A 223 -5.80 -13.19 -15.34
C ASP A 223 -6.56 -12.12 -14.56
N VAL A 224 -6.10 -11.83 -13.32
CA VAL A 224 -6.66 -10.79 -12.47
C VAL A 224 -5.53 -9.98 -11.83
N VAL A 225 -5.77 -8.69 -11.69
CA VAL A 225 -4.90 -7.77 -10.94
C VAL A 225 -5.74 -7.12 -9.84
N THR A 226 -5.24 -7.17 -8.61
CA THR A 226 -5.85 -6.46 -7.49
C THR A 226 -4.91 -5.37 -6.98
N THR A 227 -5.49 -4.34 -6.37
CA THR A 227 -4.70 -3.30 -5.71
C THR A 227 -5.49 -2.60 -4.62
N THR A 228 -4.78 -1.90 -3.75
CA THR A 228 -5.32 -0.84 -2.90
C THR A 228 -5.19 0.51 -3.60
N THR A 229 -5.94 1.50 -3.13
CA THR A 229 -5.93 2.86 -3.71
C THR A 229 -5.11 3.88 -2.92
N HIS A 230 -4.68 3.55 -1.70
CA HIS A 230 -4.17 4.50 -0.70
C HIS A 230 -2.65 4.46 -0.43
N LYS A 231 -1.88 3.65 -1.16
CA LYS A 231 -0.41 3.55 -0.99
C LYS A 231 0.29 4.43 -2.02
N THR A 232 1.11 3.85 -2.90
CA THR A 232 1.78 4.62 -3.97
C THR A 232 0.80 5.31 -4.94
N LEU A 233 -0.43 4.82 -5.07
CA LEU A 233 -1.48 5.44 -5.89
C LEU A 233 -2.09 6.71 -5.26
N ARG A 234 -1.83 6.98 -3.98
CA ARG A 234 -2.13 8.23 -3.25
C ARG A 234 -3.63 8.60 -3.21
N GLY A 235 -4.52 7.61 -3.27
CA GLY A 235 -5.97 7.81 -3.18
C GLY A 235 -6.55 7.55 -1.78
N PRO A 236 -7.88 7.47 -1.67
CA PRO A 236 -8.56 7.09 -0.43
C PRO A 236 -8.30 5.62 -0.11
N ARG A 237 -8.55 5.21 1.14
CA ARG A 237 -8.51 3.78 1.51
C ARG A 237 -9.61 3.02 0.78
N GLY A 238 -9.21 1.96 0.07
CA GLY A 238 -10.10 1.13 -0.72
C GLY A 238 -9.34 0.09 -1.52
N GLY A 239 -10.05 -0.74 -2.29
CA GLY A 239 -9.51 -1.75 -3.19
C GLY A 239 -10.05 -1.63 -4.61
N LEU A 240 -9.41 -2.35 -5.53
CA LEU A 240 -9.79 -2.46 -6.94
C LEU A 240 -9.56 -3.89 -7.42
N ILE A 241 -10.33 -4.29 -8.43
CA ILE A 241 -10.10 -5.50 -9.23
C ILE A 241 -10.05 -5.09 -10.70
N LEU A 242 -9.04 -5.57 -11.40
CA LEU A 242 -8.81 -5.29 -12.82
C LEU A 242 -8.60 -6.60 -13.58
N THR A 243 -9.05 -6.68 -14.81
CA THR A 243 -8.76 -7.80 -15.70
C THR A 243 -8.76 -7.37 -17.17
N ARG A 244 -8.03 -8.12 -17.99
CA ARG A 244 -8.08 -7.99 -19.46
C ARG A 244 -9.24 -8.76 -20.09
N ASP A 245 -9.90 -9.64 -19.34
CA ASP A 245 -11.02 -10.48 -19.81
C ASP A 245 -12.35 -9.92 -19.27
N PRO A 246 -13.21 -9.32 -20.14
CA PRO A 246 -14.50 -8.79 -19.72
C PRO A 246 -15.47 -9.88 -19.20
N GLU A 247 -15.36 -11.13 -19.66
CA GLU A 247 -16.24 -12.21 -19.19
C GLU A 247 -15.84 -12.68 -17.80
N LEU A 248 -14.55 -12.76 -17.52
CA LEU A 248 -14.06 -12.95 -16.15
C LEU A 248 -14.44 -11.75 -15.27
N GLY A 249 -14.36 -10.53 -15.80
CA GLY A 249 -14.79 -9.31 -15.11
C GLY A 249 -16.22 -9.38 -14.59
N LYS A 250 -17.15 -9.86 -15.42
CA LYS A 250 -18.56 -10.06 -15.01
C LYS A 250 -18.73 -11.08 -13.87
N LYS A 251 -17.87 -12.10 -13.81
CA LYS A 251 -17.88 -13.08 -12.70
C LYS A 251 -17.33 -12.44 -11.43
N LEU A 252 -16.25 -11.67 -11.55
CA LEU A 252 -15.66 -10.91 -10.46
C LEU A 252 -16.66 -9.90 -9.87
N ASP A 253 -17.40 -9.19 -10.71
CA ASP A 253 -18.47 -8.28 -10.26
C ASP A 253 -19.51 -8.99 -9.38
N LYS A 254 -19.93 -10.20 -9.76
CA LYS A 254 -20.88 -11.00 -8.97
C LYS A 254 -20.29 -11.43 -7.63
N SER A 255 -19.01 -11.70 -7.56
CA SER A 255 -18.32 -12.05 -6.32
C SER A 255 -18.11 -10.85 -5.41
N VAL A 256 -18.02 -9.64 -5.96
CA VAL A 256 -18.07 -8.39 -5.17
C VAL A 256 -19.49 -8.15 -4.69
N PHE A 257 -20.44 -8.00 -5.61
CA PHE A 257 -21.86 -7.82 -5.27
C PHE A 257 -22.72 -8.78 -6.12
N PRO A 258 -23.59 -9.59 -5.50
CA PRO A 258 -23.90 -9.66 -4.07
C PRO A 258 -23.03 -10.64 -3.26
N GLY A 259 -21.92 -11.16 -3.84
CA GLY A 259 -21.18 -12.27 -3.26
C GLY A 259 -20.53 -11.98 -1.91
N SER A 260 -19.92 -10.81 -1.74
CA SER A 260 -19.12 -10.48 -0.53
C SER A 260 -19.42 -9.11 0.06
N GLN A 261 -20.09 -8.23 -0.67
CA GLN A 261 -20.46 -6.88 -0.23
C GLN A 261 -21.93 -6.60 -0.52
N GLY A 262 -22.51 -5.58 0.18
CA GLY A 262 -23.80 -4.99 -0.09
C GLY A 262 -23.66 -3.63 -0.76
N GLY A 263 -24.26 -2.58 -0.18
CA GLY A 263 -24.18 -1.21 -0.71
C GLY A 263 -22.73 -0.70 -0.79
N PRO A 264 -22.30 -0.21 -1.95
CA PRO A 264 -20.97 0.34 -2.13
C PRO A 264 -20.79 1.67 -1.38
N LEU A 265 -19.54 2.00 -1.03
CA LEU A 265 -19.19 3.25 -0.38
C LEU A 265 -18.98 4.34 -1.44
N GLU A 266 -20.06 4.99 -1.88
CA GLU A 266 -20.03 5.90 -3.03
C GLU A 266 -19.19 7.16 -2.80
N HIS A 267 -19.10 7.63 -1.57
CA HIS A 267 -18.18 8.72 -1.18
C HIS A 267 -16.71 8.30 -1.34
N VAL A 268 -16.38 7.04 -1.07
CA VAL A 268 -15.04 6.49 -1.30
C VAL A 268 -14.80 6.31 -2.81
N ILE A 269 -15.80 5.86 -3.57
CA ILE A 269 -15.68 5.72 -5.03
C ILE A 269 -15.48 7.07 -5.69
N ALA A 270 -16.18 8.13 -5.23
CA ALA A 270 -15.94 9.49 -5.68
C ALA A 270 -14.50 9.95 -5.40
N ALA A 271 -14.00 9.67 -4.21
CA ALA A 271 -12.61 9.95 -3.85
C ALA A 271 -11.60 9.16 -4.69
N LYS A 272 -11.91 7.89 -5.04
CA LYS A 272 -11.13 7.09 -6.02
C LYS A 272 -11.14 7.77 -7.38
N ALA A 273 -12.31 8.22 -7.87
CA ALA A 273 -12.41 8.92 -9.15
C ALA A 273 -11.55 10.18 -9.21
N VAL A 274 -11.50 10.96 -8.11
CA VAL A 274 -10.61 12.13 -8.00
C VAL A 274 -9.15 11.70 -8.07
N ALA A 275 -8.73 10.73 -7.24
CA ALA A 275 -7.36 10.26 -7.18
C ALA A 275 -6.88 9.68 -8.52
N PHE A 276 -7.74 8.95 -9.25
CA PHE A 276 -7.40 8.43 -10.58
C PHE A 276 -7.26 9.57 -11.61
N GLY A 277 -8.09 10.63 -11.48
CA GLY A 277 -7.94 11.84 -12.29
C GLY A 277 -6.61 12.55 -12.04
N GLU A 278 -6.15 12.60 -10.79
CA GLU A 278 -4.82 13.13 -10.43
C GLU A 278 -3.71 12.23 -10.97
N ALA A 279 -3.86 10.90 -10.85
CA ALA A 279 -2.86 9.93 -11.32
C ALA A 279 -2.69 9.91 -12.84
N LEU A 280 -3.69 10.33 -13.60
CA LEU A 280 -3.62 10.52 -15.06
C LEU A 280 -2.84 11.77 -15.48
N GLN A 281 -2.53 12.70 -14.57
CA GLN A 281 -1.80 13.91 -14.89
C GLN A 281 -0.28 13.67 -14.97
N PRO A 282 0.45 14.39 -15.84
CA PRO A 282 1.91 14.23 -15.96
C PRO A 282 2.67 14.43 -14.64
N GLN A 283 2.18 15.29 -13.76
CA GLN A 283 2.76 15.58 -12.45
C GLN A 283 2.82 14.33 -11.55
N PHE A 284 1.87 13.41 -11.72
CA PHE A 284 1.89 12.15 -10.95
C PHE A 284 3.04 11.23 -11.37
N LYS A 285 3.42 11.24 -12.66
CA LYS A 285 4.60 10.52 -13.13
C LYS A 285 5.89 11.11 -12.56
N THR A 286 5.99 12.43 -12.48
CA THR A 286 7.11 13.12 -11.84
C THR A 286 7.21 12.75 -10.36
N TYR A 287 6.08 12.77 -9.64
CA TYR A 287 6.00 12.33 -8.25
C TYR A 287 6.46 10.88 -8.09
N ALA A 288 5.97 9.96 -8.91
CA ALA A 288 6.29 8.53 -8.81
C ALA A 288 7.79 8.27 -9.12
N ALA A 289 8.39 9.01 -10.04
CA ALA A 289 9.84 8.97 -10.29
C ALA A 289 10.63 9.46 -9.06
N GLN A 290 10.21 10.59 -8.46
CA GLN A 290 10.85 11.11 -7.24
C GLN A 290 10.72 10.14 -6.07
N VAL A 291 9.61 9.40 -5.94
CA VAL A 291 9.45 8.35 -4.92
C VAL A 291 10.55 7.29 -5.03
N ILE A 292 10.88 6.84 -6.24
CA ILE A 292 11.94 5.84 -6.46
C ILE A 292 13.31 6.43 -6.14
N GLU A 293 13.60 7.63 -6.64
CA GLU A 293 14.91 8.28 -6.43
C GLU A 293 15.15 8.58 -4.94
N ASN A 294 14.12 9.00 -4.23
CA ASN A 294 14.15 9.20 -2.78
C ASN A 294 14.43 7.89 -2.02
N ALA A 295 13.77 6.80 -2.40
CA ALA A 295 14.02 5.49 -1.81
C ALA A 295 15.45 5.04 -2.05
N LYS A 296 15.98 5.22 -3.27
CA LYS A 296 17.38 4.89 -3.59
C LYS A 296 18.38 5.73 -2.79
N ALA A 297 18.14 7.03 -2.66
CA ALA A 297 19.01 7.93 -1.90
C ALA A 297 19.07 7.53 -0.42
N MET A 298 17.90 7.24 0.19
CA MET A 298 17.83 6.75 1.57
C MET A 298 18.53 5.40 1.73
N ALA A 299 18.31 4.46 0.81
CA ALA A 299 18.93 3.15 0.81
C ALA A 299 20.47 3.24 0.74
N ALA A 300 20.98 4.00 -0.23
CA ALA A 300 22.43 4.20 -0.40
C ALA A 300 23.07 4.82 0.85
N GLN A 301 22.42 5.82 1.45
CA GLN A 301 22.96 6.47 2.65
C GLN A 301 22.92 5.54 3.87
N LEU A 302 21.87 4.73 4.07
CA LEU A 302 21.86 3.73 5.14
C LEU A 302 22.97 2.69 4.95
N GLN A 303 23.24 2.24 3.72
CA GLN A 303 24.36 1.34 3.42
C GLN A 303 25.71 2.01 3.72
N ASN A 304 25.91 3.27 3.34
CA ASN A 304 27.10 4.07 3.66
C ASN A 304 27.31 4.20 5.17
N ARG A 305 26.24 4.16 5.95
CA ARG A 305 26.27 4.18 7.42
C ARG A 305 26.41 2.78 8.04
N GLY A 306 26.64 1.73 7.24
CA GLY A 306 26.91 0.37 7.69
C GLY A 306 25.70 -0.52 7.90
N PHE A 307 24.49 -0.10 7.49
CA PHE A 307 23.30 -0.93 7.57
C PHE A 307 23.23 -1.93 6.42
N LYS A 308 22.78 -3.15 6.72
CA LYS A 308 22.44 -4.15 5.71
C LYS A 308 21.01 -3.91 5.21
N LEU A 309 20.84 -3.86 3.89
CA LEU A 309 19.52 -3.86 3.24
C LEU A 309 19.23 -5.21 2.61
N VAL A 310 18.02 -5.72 2.80
CA VAL A 310 17.55 -6.94 2.12
C VAL A 310 17.66 -6.74 0.61
N SER A 311 18.15 -7.77 -0.08
CA SER A 311 18.48 -7.76 -1.50
C SER A 311 19.47 -6.67 -1.95
N ASN A 312 20.23 -6.08 -1.02
CA ASN A 312 21.24 -5.07 -1.29
C ASN A 312 20.67 -3.77 -1.93
N GLY A 313 19.51 -3.30 -1.46
CA GLY A 313 18.94 -2.00 -1.88
C GLY A 313 17.51 -2.05 -2.38
N THR A 314 17.12 -1.11 -3.25
CA THR A 314 15.76 -0.99 -3.76
C THR A 314 15.69 -0.51 -5.21
N GLU A 315 14.63 -0.93 -5.91
CA GLU A 315 14.25 -0.48 -7.25
C GLU A 315 12.84 0.14 -7.27
N ASN A 316 12.21 0.25 -6.09
CA ASN A 316 10.86 0.81 -5.96
C ASN A 316 10.77 1.81 -4.79
N HIS A 317 9.63 1.91 -4.13
CA HIS A 317 9.31 2.90 -3.10
C HIS A 317 9.70 2.47 -1.67
N LEU A 318 10.16 1.25 -1.46
CA LEU A 318 10.42 0.70 -0.12
C LEU A 318 11.77 0.01 -0.02
N MET A 319 12.24 -0.16 1.20
CA MET A 319 13.38 -1.01 1.55
C MET A 319 13.14 -1.71 2.88
N LEU A 320 13.82 -2.84 3.06
CA LEU A 320 13.92 -3.54 4.34
C LEU A 320 15.34 -3.39 4.89
N VAL A 321 15.45 -2.87 6.10
CA VAL A 321 16.71 -2.73 6.83
C VAL A 321 16.83 -3.90 7.79
N ASP A 322 17.87 -4.72 7.62
CA ASP A 322 18.20 -5.85 8.49
C ASP A 322 19.02 -5.35 9.68
N LEU A 323 18.39 -5.22 10.84
CA LEU A 323 19.02 -4.66 12.05
C LEU A 323 19.95 -5.66 12.77
N ARG A 324 19.99 -6.92 12.34
CA ARG A 324 20.95 -7.91 12.88
C ARG A 324 22.40 -7.47 12.73
N CYS A 325 22.69 -6.67 11.68
CA CYS A 325 24.02 -6.12 11.45
C CYS A 325 24.53 -5.18 12.57
N ILE A 326 23.62 -4.62 13.36
CA ILE A 326 23.93 -3.77 14.52
C ILE A 326 23.51 -4.40 15.85
N GLY A 327 23.10 -5.69 15.85
CA GLY A 327 22.69 -6.42 17.06
C GLY A 327 21.38 -5.93 17.67
N MET A 328 20.45 -5.38 16.86
CA MET A 328 19.19 -4.80 17.31
C MET A 328 17.99 -5.55 16.72
N THR A 329 16.88 -5.64 17.49
CA THR A 329 15.62 -6.18 17.00
C THR A 329 14.80 -5.12 16.27
N GLY A 330 13.87 -5.58 15.40
CA GLY A 330 12.92 -4.67 14.73
C GLY A 330 12.04 -3.91 15.72
N LYS A 331 11.60 -4.57 16.80
CA LYS A 331 10.80 -3.96 17.88
C LYS A 331 11.55 -2.83 18.57
N GLU A 332 12.82 -3.00 18.83
CA GLU A 332 13.65 -1.96 19.47
C GLU A 332 13.90 -0.80 18.50
N GLY A 333 14.25 -1.09 17.24
CA GLY A 333 14.43 -0.06 16.21
C GLY A 333 13.17 0.79 15.99
N ASP A 334 11.99 0.15 15.88
CA ASP A 334 10.69 0.81 15.76
C ASP A 334 10.42 1.76 16.94
N ARG A 335 10.65 1.29 18.18
CA ARG A 335 10.51 2.11 19.39
C ARG A 335 11.44 3.33 19.39
N LEU A 336 12.71 3.14 19.10
CA LEU A 336 13.72 4.20 19.09
C LEU A 336 13.42 5.28 18.03
N LEU A 337 12.97 4.90 16.86
CA LEU A 337 12.55 5.82 15.81
C LEU A 337 11.29 6.60 16.23
N GLY A 338 10.29 5.92 16.82
CA GLY A 338 9.09 6.57 17.33
C GLY A 338 9.36 7.63 18.37
N GLU A 339 10.34 7.42 19.27
CA GLU A 339 10.79 8.42 20.26
C GLU A 339 11.41 9.68 19.64
N THR A 340 11.78 9.63 18.36
CA THR A 340 12.34 10.77 17.62
C THR A 340 11.41 11.27 16.51
N ASN A 341 10.12 10.99 16.61
CA ASN A 341 9.09 11.40 15.66
C ASN A 341 9.31 10.85 14.22
N ILE A 342 9.87 9.65 14.12
CA ILE A 342 9.95 8.91 12.86
C ILE A 342 9.02 7.71 12.96
N THR A 343 7.98 7.69 12.13
CA THR A 343 7.01 6.61 12.06
C THR A 343 7.47 5.58 11.04
N ALA A 344 7.80 4.38 11.51
CA ALA A 344 8.19 3.24 10.69
C ALA A 344 7.39 2.00 11.13
N ASN A 345 7.67 0.84 10.60
CA ASN A 345 7.15 -0.40 11.16
C ASN A 345 8.24 -1.47 11.23
N LYS A 346 8.28 -2.20 12.36
CA LYS A 346 9.04 -3.44 12.44
C LYS A 346 8.55 -4.43 11.37
N ASN A 347 9.47 -5.18 10.79
CA ASN A 347 9.18 -6.15 9.75
C ASN A 347 10.11 -7.36 9.86
N THR A 348 9.58 -8.56 9.60
CA THR A 348 10.43 -9.73 9.40
C THR A 348 11.34 -9.50 8.19
N VAL A 349 12.55 -10.00 8.27
CA VAL A 349 13.46 -10.09 7.13
C VAL A 349 13.48 -11.54 6.62
N PRO A 350 13.81 -11.80 5.36
CA PRO A 350 13.94 -13.18 4.89
C PRO A 350 14.85 -14.00 5.82
N PHE A 351 14.41 -15.24 6.10
CA PHE A 351 15.13 -16.14 7.02
C PHE A 351 15.28 -15.57 8.44
N ASP A 352 14.29 -14.82 8.89
CA ASP A 352 14.26 -14.26 10.24
C ASP A 352 14.16 -15.38 11.28
N THR A 353 14.95 -15.28 12.35
CA THR A 353 14.92 -16.21 13.48
C THR A 353 14.07 -15.69 14.65
N GLU A 354 13.68 -14.43 14.60
CA GLU A 354 12.83 -13.83 15.61
C GLU A 354 11.34 -14.09 15.35
N SER A 355 10.54 -14.00 16.40
CA SER A 355 9.09 -14.12 16.27
C SER A 355 8.50 -12.93 15.49
N PRO A 356 7.31 -13.07 14.86
CA PRO A 356 6.65 -11.98 14.16
C PRO A 356 6.31 -10.75 15.04
N PHE A 357 6.31 -10.92 16.37
CA PHE A 357 6.08 -9.84 17.33
C PHE A 357 7.34 -9.03 17.68
N VAL A 358 8.52 -9.60 17.42
CA VAL A 358 9.84 -9.01 17.67
C VAL A 358 10.48 -8.53 16.38
N THR A 359 10.65 -9.43 15.42
CA THR A 359 11.27 -9.23 14.10
C THR A 359 12.74 -8.78 14.17
N SER A 360 13.46 -8.94 13.08
CA SER A 360 14.89 -8.50 12.99
C SER A 360 15.08 -7.27 12.10
N GLY A 361 14.03 -6.70 11.54
CA GLY A 361 14.15 -5.55 10.64
C GLY A 361 13.09 -4.48 10.81
N ILE A 362 13.29 -3.41 10.07
CA ILE A 362 12.32 -2.35 9.85
C ILE A 362 12.09 -2.16 8.36
N ARG A 363 10.82 -1.86 7.99
CA ARG A 363 10.47 -1.47 6.63
C ARG A 363 10.33 0.04 6.56
N LEU A 364 10.98 0.66 5.57
CA LEU A 364 10.95 2.08 5.29
C LEU A 364 10.43 2.32 3.87
N GLY A 365 9.73 3.42 3.67
CA GLY A 365 9.23 3.84 2.37
C GLY A 365 9.28 5.34 2.16
N SER A 366 9.24 5.75 0.91
CA SER A 366 9.39 7.15 0.51
C SER A 366 8.09 7.89 0.12
N PRO A 367 6.91 7.25 -0.12
CA PRO A 367 5.78 7.92 -0.74
C PRO A 367 5.25 9.13 0.04
N ALA A 368 5.05 9.00 1.35
CA ALA A 368 4.43 10.04 2.17
C ALA A 368 5.28 11.32 2.24
N MET A 369 6.60 11.17 2.48
CA MET A 369 7.49 12.33 2.53
C MET A 369 7.75 12.95 1.16
N THR A 370 7.73 12.15 0.09
CA THR A 370 7.75 12.67 -1.29
C THR A 370 6.48 13.49 -1.58
N THR A 371 5.31 13.07 -1.09
CA THR A 371 4.06 13.85 -1.20
C THR A 371 4.15 15.19 -0.46
N ARG A 372 4.91 15.27 0.65
CA ARG A 372 5.20 16.54 1.34
C ARG A 372 6.16 17.46 0.58
N GLY A 373 6.80 16.99 -0.50
CA GLY A 373 7.75 17.75 -1.31
C GLY A 373 9.22 17.54 -0.97
N MET A 374 9.54 16.54 -0.14
CA MET A 374 10.93 16.19 0.15
C MET A 374 11.57 15.47 -1.03
N GLU A 375 12.83 15.77 -1.30
CA GLU A 375 13.63 15.24 -2.39
C GLU A 375 14.84 14.43 -1.85
N THR A 376 15.74 14.03 -2.74
CA THR A 376 16.87 13.13 -2.39
C THR A 376 17.78 13.67 -1.30
N ALA A 377 17.96 14.99 -1.20
CA ALA A 377 18.77 15.62 -0.14
C ALA A 377 18.13 15.39 1.25
N GLU A 378 16.83 15.61 1.36
CA GLU A 378 16.08 15.37 2.60
C GLU A 378 16.06 13.89 2.96
N PHE A 379 15.91 12.99 1.99
CA PHE A 379 15.95 11.54 2.24
C PHE A 379 17.34 11.04 2.64
N THR A 380 18.41 11.67 2.16
CA THR A 380 19.77 11.43 2.67
C THR A 380 19.92 11.89 4.13
N GLU A 381 19.35 13.04 4.47
CA GLU A 381 19.31 13.53 5.86
C GLU A 381 18.47 12.64 6.77
N ILE A 382 17.28 12.19 6.32
CA ILE A 382 16.44 11.22 7.04
C ILE A 382 17.23 9.95 7.34
N ALA A 383 17.97 9.41 6.37
CA ALA A 383 18.82 8.24 6.56
C ALA A 383 19.92 8.49 7.62
N ASN A 384 20.52 9.68 7.65
CA ASN A 384 21.49 10.05 8.69
C ASN A 384 20.84 10.10 10.07
N ILE A 385 19.66 10.71 10.20
CA ILE A 385 18.92 10.77 11.47
C ILE A 385 18.60 9.36 11.97
N ILE A 386 18.10 8.48 11.10
CA ILE A 386 17.82 7.07 11.42
C ILE A 386 19.08 6.37 11.89
N ALA A 387 20.20 6.53 11.16
CA ALA A 387 21.47 5.90 11.50
C ALA A 387 22.02 6.40 12.84
N ASP A 388 22.01 7.72 13.07
CA ASP A 388 22.47 8.31 14.32
C ASP A 388 21.69 7.75 15.51
N ARG A 389 20.35 7.71 15.40
CA ARG A 389 19.49 7.21 16.47
C ARG A 389 19.68 5.72 16.77
N LEU A 390 19.79 4.88 15.72
CA LEU A 390 19.90 3.43 15.90
C LEU A 390 21.32 3.00 16.33
N LEU A 391 22.36 3.71 15.92
CA LEU A 391 23.74 3.43 16.32
C LEU A 391 24.07 3.93 17.74
N HIS A 392 23.28 4.87 18.25
CA HIS A 392 23.46 5.44 19.60
C HIS A 392 22.18 5.33 20.43
N PRO A 393 21.70 4.10 20.71
CA PRO A 393 20.36 3.86 21.28
C PRO A 393 20.18 4.40 22.71
N GLN A 394 21.28 4.60 23.47
CA GLN A 394 21.25 5.04 24.85
C GLN A 394 21.71 6.50 25.03
N ASP A 395 21.99 7.22 23.93
CA ASP A 395 22.47 8.60 23.98
C ASP A 395 21.33 9.60 23.88
N ASP A 396 20.97 10.22 25.00
CA ASP A 396 19.88 11.21 25.06
C ASP A 396 20.20 12.48 24.26
N ALA A 397 21.47 12.87 24.14
CA ALA A 397 21.87 14.06 23.37
C ALA A 397 21.67 13.80 21.88
N VAL A 398 22.00 12.60 21.39
CA VAL A 398 21.71 12.16 20.02
C VAL A 398 20.20 12.09 19.79
N ALA A 399 19.43 11.54 20.72
CA ALA A 399 17.97 11.49 20.60
C ALA A 399 17.34 12.89 20.51
N GLN A 400 17.85 13.86 21.29
CA GLN A 400 17.39 15.26 21.22
C GLN A 400 17.78 15.93 19.90
N ASP A 401 19.01 15.70 19.42
CA ASP A 401 19.43 16.22 18.11
C ASP A 401 18.57 15.64 16.97
N CYS A 402 18.32 14.35 16.98
CA CYS A 402 17.42 13.71 16.00
C CYS A 402 16.03 14.35 16.00
N ARG A 403 15.41 14.55 17.17
CA ARG A 403 14.11 15.24 17.25
C ARG A 403 14.14 16.64 16.67
N ARG A 404 15.19 17.41 16.98
CA ARG A 404 15.38 18.77 16.45
C ARG A 404 15.49 18.78 14.92
N ARG A 405 16.23 17.83 14.34
CA ARG A 405 16.40 17.70 12.87
C ARG A 405 15.11 17.26 12.21
N VAL A 406 14.36 16.33 12.81
CA VAL A 406 13.02 15.93 12.35
C VAL A 406 12.08 17.13 12.33
N ALA A 407 12.00 17.88 13.41
CA ALA A 407 11.17 19.10 13.50
C ALA A 407 11.54 20.10 12.40
N ALA A 408 12.83 20.36 12.19
CA ALA A 408 13.29 21.27 11.14
C ALA A 408 12.91 20.83 9.72
N LEU A 409 12.90 19.52 9.44
CA LEU A 409 12.39 18.99 8.17
C LEU A 409 10.88 19.16 8.06
N CYS A 410 10.14 18.85 9.11
CA CYS A 410 8.67 18.99 9.13
C CYS A 410 8.23 20.45 8.92
N ASP A 411 8.92 21.41 9.52
CA ASP A 411 8.65 22.85 9.38
C ASP A 411 8.91 23.36 7.95
N ARG A 412 9.96 22.86 7.30
CA ARG A 412 10.28 23.22 5.91
C ARG A 412 9.25 22.68 4.90
N PHE A 413 8.58 21.56 5.23
CA PHE A 413 7.64 20.86 4.36
C PHE A 413 6.29 20.65 5.08
N PRO A 414 5.51 21.73 5.30
CA PRO A 414 4.31 21.67 6.11
C PRO A 414 3.21 20.83 5.43
N LEU A 415 2.63 19.88 6.17
CA LEU A 415 1.51 19.08 5.71
C LEU A 415 0.19 19.82 5.90
N TYR A 416 -0.64 19.86 4.84
CA TYR A 416 -1.97 20.49 4.85
C TYR A 416 -1.98 21.89 5.47
N PRO A 417 -1.18 22.84 4.96
CA PRO A 417 -1.08 24.19 5.56
C PRO A 417 -2.39 24.98 5.54
N HIS A 418 -3.34 24.57 4.68
CA HIS A 418 -4.68 25.16 4.58
C HIS A 418 -5.67 24.65 5.66
N LEU A 419 -5.32 23.62 6.40
CA LEU A 419 -6.16 23.11 7.50
C LEU A 419 -5.74 23.79 8.81
N SER A 420 -6.62 24.61 9.38
CA SER A 420 -6.44 25.15 10.74
C SER A 420 -6.87 24.09 11.76
N ILE A 421 -6.09 23.93 12.83
CA ILE A 421 -6.49 23.19 14.00
C ILE A 421 -7.31 24.15 14.87
N PRO A 422 -8.58 23.84 15.19
CA PRO A 422 -9.33 24.66 16.13
C PRO A 422 -8.57 24.72 17.45
N VAL A 423 -8.27 25.93 17.93
CA VAL A 423 -7.76 26.09 19.29
C VAL A 423 -8.90 25.66 20.22
N PRO A 424 -8.69 24.70 21.13
CA PRO A 424 -9.71 24.37 22.12
C PRO A 424 -10.10 25.66 22.82
N ALA A 425 -11.40 25.96 22.85
CA ALA A 425 -11.87 27.00 23.77
C ALA A 425 -11.49 26.51 25.16
N LEU A 426 -10.54 27.20 25.79
CA LEU A 426 -10.16 26.96 27.18
C LEU A 426 -11.46 27.05 28.00
N ALA A 427 -11.97 25.90 28.46
CA ALA A 427 -13.08 25.82 29.40
C ALA A 427 -12.58 26.17 30.80
#